data_ec2daf36dcab7dfe897887712f9767bb
#
_entry.id   ec2daf36dcab7dfe897887712f9767bb
#
_cell.length_a   1.000
_cell.length_b   1.000
_cell.length_c   1.000
_cell.angle_alpha   90.00
_cell.angle_beta   90.00
_cell.angle_gamma   90.00
#
_symmetry.space_group_name_H-M   'P 1'
#
loop_
_entity.id
_entity.type
_entity.pdbx_description
1 polymer ?
#
loop_
_entity_poly.entity_id
_entity_poly.type
_entity_poly.pdbx_seq_one_letter_code
_entity_poly.pdbx_strand_id
1 'polypeptide(L)'
;MMIPPEGYRAKGYKVWTVGDDIAWMRKGPDGRLYAINPENGFFGVAPGTNMKSNPNALISTQKGAIFTNVARNLDDNTVWWESLDKNPPVNAEEWKGAKVNGPEYIAAGNKLAHPNSRFTAPTANCPCLSSEFENPQGVPVSAIVFGGRRPDTVPLVYQSRSWNNGVFIGSITGSETTAAAAGAVGVVRRDPMAMLPFCGYNMGDYFKHWIEMGEMLGDKAPKIFNVNWFRVDEDGHFIWPGFGDNLRVLEWILK
;
A
#
# COMPACT_ATOMS: atom_id res chain seq x y z
N MET A 1 1.03 -6.75 1.60
CA MET A 1 1.38 -8.04 2.27
C MET A 1 2.09 -8.94 1.27
N MET A 2 3.35 -8.65 1.05
CA MET A 2 4.17 -9.28 0.01
C MET A 2 4.49 -10.74 0.35
N ILE A 3 4.47 -11.61 -0.66
CA ILE A 3 4.99 -12.98 -0.54
C ILE A 3 6.28 -13.05 -1.38
N PRO A 4 7.43 -13.42 -0.78
CA PRO A 4 8.65 -13.60 -1.55
C PRO A 4 8.47 -14.68 -2.64
N PRO A 5 8.96 -14.46 -3.87
CA PRO A 5 9.00 -15.49 -4.90
C PRO A 5 9.77 -16.73 -4.42
N GLU A 6 9.49 -17.89 -5.01
CA GLU A 6 10.07 -19.17 -4.58
C GLU A 6 11.60 -19.14 -4.53
N GLY A 7 12.27 -18.58 -5.54
CA GLY A 7 13.72 -18.45 -5.57
C GLY A 7 14.30 -17.60 -4.42
N TYR A 8 13.54 -16.65 -3.89
CA TYR A 8 13.92 -15.86 -2.71
C TYR A 8 13.61 -16.61 -1.41
N ARG A 9 12.47 -17.31 -1.34
CA ARG A 9 12.15 -18.17 -0.19
C ARG A 9 13.20 -19.24 0.03
N ALA A 10 13.67 -19.88 -1.05
CA ALA A 10 14.75 -20.87 -1.01
C ALA A 10 16.07 -20.28 -0.48
N LYS A 11 16.31 -18.97 -0.64
CA LYS A 11 17.45 -18.24 -0.07
C LYS A 11 17.21 -17.76 1.36
N GLY A 12 16.06 -18.08 1.97
CA GLY A 12 15.72 -17.70 3.34
C GLY A 12 15.06 -16.33 3.49
N TYR A 13 14.73 -15.63 2.41
CA TYR A 13 14.01 -14.35 2.50
C TYR A 13 12.59 -14.54 3.01
N LYS A 14 12.21 -13.70 3.97
CA LYS A 14 10.87 -13.65 4.57
C LYS A 14 10.38 -12.21 4.58
N VAL A 15 9.07 -12.02 4.49
CA VAL A 15 8.43 -10.72 4.66
C VAL A 15 7.41 -10.84 5.77
N TRP A 16 7.57 -10.01 6.79
CA TRP A 16 6.65 -9.90 7.91
C TRP A 16 5.96 -8.54 7.88
N THR A 17 4.66 -8.53 8.15
CA THR A 17 3.84 -7.31 8.19
C THR A 17 3.64 -6.87 9.63
N VAL A 18 3.87 -5.59 9.89
CA VAL A 18 3.56 -4.95 11.18
C VAL A 18 2.34 -4.05 11.05
N GLY A 19 2.11 -3.46 9.89
CA GLY A 19 0.98 -2.58 9.59
C GLY A 19 0.89 -2.30 8.10
N ASP A 20 -0.14 -1.56 7.68
CA ASP A 20 -0.37 -1.23 6.27
C ASP A 20 -0.57 0.27 6.00
N ASP A 21 -0.79 1.08 7.02
CA ASP A 21 -1.10 2.50 6.89
C ASP A 21 -0.31 3.35 7.88
N ILE A 22 -0.75 3.50 9.13
CA ILE A 22 -0.15 4.39 10.10
C ILE A 22 1.07 3.74 10.78
N ALA A 23 2.14 4.51 10.88
CA ALA A 23 3.30 4.18 11.70
C ALA A 23 3.62 5.34 12.65
N TRP A 24 3.52 5.08 13.95
CA TRP A 24 4.05 6.01 14.95
C TRP A 24 5.51 5.72 15.19
N MET A 25 6.34 6.76 15.00
CA MET A 25 7.79 6.60 15.07
C MET A 25 8.37 7.39 16.23
N ARG A 26 9.37 6.81 16.87
CA ARG A 26 10.13 7.44 17.96
C ARG A 26 11.58 7.01 17.97
N LYS A 27 12.45 7.84 18.55
CA LYS A 27 13.82 7.44 18.86
C LYS A 27 13.81 6.45 20.04
N GLY A 28 14.44 5.32 19.85
CA GLY A 28 14.64 4.32 20.89
C GLY A 28 15.84 4.63 21.80
N PRO A 29 16.02 3.87 22.89
CA PRO A 29 17.11 4.08 23.86
C PRO A 29 18.50 3.84 23.26
N ASP A 30 18.60 3.04 22.22
CA ASP A 30 19.82 2.77 21.45
C ASP A 30 20.13 3.87 20.41
N GLY A 31 19.26 4.89 20.32
CA GLY A 31 19.39 6.01 19.39
C GLY A 31 18.87 5.76 17.99
N ARG A 32 18.33 4.56 17.68
CA ARG A 32 17.71 4.24 16.39
C ARG A 32 16.26 4.71 16.34
N LEU A 33 15.72 4.83 15.13
CA LEU A 33 14.29 5.06 14.92
C LEU A 33 13.52 3.74 15.05
N TYR A 34 12.41 3.76 15.77
CA TYR A 34 11.48 2.64 15.93
C TYR A 34 10.08 3.03 15.49
N ALA A 35 9.34 2.08 14.94
CA ALA A 35 7.97 2.26 14.50
C ALA A 35 7.02 1.29 15.20
N ILE A 36 5.81 1.78 15.52
CA ILE A 36 4.69 1.02 16.07
C ILE A 36 3.50 1.24 15.16
N ASN A 37 2.77 0.17 14.83
CA ASN A 37 1.45 0.29 14.24
C ASN A 37 0.41 0.51 15.34
N PRO A 38 -0.35 1.63 15.35
CA PRO A 38 -1.39 1.88 16.35
C PRO A 38 -2.71 1.19 16.04
N GLU A 39 -2.84 0.51 14.91
CA GLU A 39 -4.08 -0.07 14.42
C GLU A 39 -4.12 -1.58 14.63
N ASN A 40 -5.31 -2.10 14.97
CA ASN A 40 -5.55 -3.54 15.11
C ASN A 40 -6.24 -4.16 13.88
N GLY A 41 -6.13 -3.53 12.75
CA GLY A 41 -6.74 -3.95 11.49
C GLY A 41 -5.99 -3.47 10.27
N PHE A 42 -6.28 -4.09 9.14
CA PHE A 42 -5.86 -3.65 7.81
C PHE A 42 -7.04 -2.99 7.11
N PHE A 43 -6.78 -1.92 6.34
CA PHE A 43 -7.78 -1.21 5.56
C PHE A 43 -7.35 -1.18 4.09
N GLY A 44 -7.94 -2.07 3.29
CA GLY A 44 -7.56 -2.29 1.90
C GLY A 44 -8.61 -1.88 0.88
N VAL A 45 -8.16 -1.70 -0.36
CA VAL A 45 -9.03 -1.55 -1.54
C VAL A 45 -9.47 -2.94 -1.99
N ALA A 46 -10.78 -3.16 -2.17
CA ALA A 46 -11.31 -4.44 -2.62
C ALA A 46 -11.04 -4.71 -4.12
N PRO A 47 -11.36 -3.83 -5.08
CA PRO A 47 -11.10 -4.06 -6.48
C PRO A 47 -9.63 -4.32 -6.77
N GLY A 48 -9.35 -5.37 -7.55
CA GLY A 48 -7.98 -5.80 -7.84
C GLY A 48 -7.36 -6.74 -6.80
N THR A 49 -7.96 -6.88 -5.61
CA THR A 49 -7.51 -7.82 -4.59
C THR A 49 -8.09 -9.21 -4.88
N ASN A 50 -7.22 -10.18 -5.11
CA ASN A 50 -7.56 -11.57 -5.39
C ASN A 50 -6.39 -12.50 -5.02
N MET A 51 -6.59 -13.81 -5.17
CA MET A 51 -5.57 -14.82 -4.85
C MET A 51 -4.28 -14.70 -5.69
N LYS A 52 -4.34 -14.08 -6.87
CA LYS A 52 -3.18 -13.88 -7.74
C LYS A 52 -2.41 -12.60 -7.38
N SER A 53 -3.11 -11.51 -7.11
CA SER A 53 -2.50 -10.19 -6.87
C SER A 53 -2.03 -10.01 -5.43
N ASN A 54 -2.85 -10.39 -4.44
CA ASN A 54 -2.53 -10.24 -3.02
C ASN A 54 -3.23 -11.31 -2.16
N PRO A 55 -2.75 -12.57 -2.20
CA PRO A 55 -3.39 -13.67 -1.48
C PRO A 55 -3.45 -13.44 0.04
N ASN A 56 -2.42 -12.86 0.65
CA ASN A 56 -2.42 -12.60 2.10
C ASN A 56 -3.51 -11.59 2.50
N ALA A 57 -3.76 -10.56 1.70
CA ALA A 57 -4.86 -9.63 1.96
C ALA A 57 -6.21 -10.34 1.86
N LEU A 58 -6.41 -11.14 0.80
CA LEU A 58 -7.67 -11.88 0.64
C LEU A 58 -7.90 -12.90 1.76
N ILE A 59 -6.87 -13.63 2.19
CA ILE A 59 -6.97 -14.56 3.32
C ILE A 59 -7.34 -13.80 4.60
N SER A 60 -6.79 -12.61 4.82
CA SER A 60 -7.10 -11.79 5.99
C SER A 60 -8.58 -11.40 6.07
N THR A 61 -9.29 -11.35 4.93
CA THR A 61 -10.71 -11.00 4.90
C THR A 61 -11.68 -12.16 5.16
N GLN A 62 -11.21 -13.38 5.31
CA GLN A 62 -12.05 -14.58 5.42
C GLN A 62 -12.87 -14.65 6.71
N LYS A 63 -12.47 -13.92 7.77
CA LYS A 63 -13.16 -13.93 9.06
C LYS A 63 -13.14 -12.55 9.70
N GLY A 64 -14.32 -12.15 10.23
CA GLY A 64 -14.42 -10.92 11.02
C GLY A 64 -14.10 -9.64 10.25
N ALA A 65 -14.20 -9.66 8.93
CA ALA A 65 -13.96 -8.50 8.08
C ALA A 65 -15.25 -7.70 7.86
N ILE A 66 -15.08 -6.39 7.68
CA ILE A 66 -16.15 -5.48 7.29
C ILE A 66 -15.85 -5.00 5.87
N PHE A 67 -16.86 -4.98 5.02
CA PHE A 67 -16.78 -4.53 3.64
C PHE A 67 -17.68 -3.32 3.42
N THR A 68 -17.23 -2.39 2.58
CA THR A 68 -18.00 -1.23 2.18
C THR A 68 -18.06 -1.11 0.67
N ASN A 69 -19.26 -0.82 0.14
CA ASN A 69 -19.50 -0.57 -1.28
C ASN A 69 -19.06 -1.73 -2.21
N VAL A 70 -19.06 -2.95 -1.72
CA VAL A 70 -18.91 -4.17 -2.50
C VAL A 70 -20.28 -4.69 -2.94
N ALA A 71 -20.32 -5.62 -3.88
CA ALA A 71 -21.54 -6.35 -4.20
C ALA A 71 -21.78 -7.48 -3.21
N ARG A 72 -23.03 -7.85 -3.03
CA ARG A 72 -23.46 -9.01 -2.25
C ARG A 72 -24.05 -10.07 -3.17
N ASN A 73 -23.60 -11.31 -3.04
CA ASN A 73 -24.25 -12.47 -3.61
C ASN A 73 -25.49 -12.81 -2.76
N LEU A 74 -26.66 -12.78 -3.35
CA LEU A 74 -27.93 -13.02 -2.65
C LEU A 74 -28.22 -14.52 -2.42
N ASP A 75 -27.48 -15.42 -3.10
CA ASP A 75 -27.66 -16.85 -2.95
C ASP A 75 -27.01 -17.41 -1.65
N ASP A 76 -25.86 -16.86 -1.27
CA ASP A 76 -25.05 -17.36 -0.15
C ASP A 76 -24.59 -16.26 0.83
N ASN A 77 -24.97 -15.01 0.59
CA ASN A 77 -24.58 -13.83 1.37
C ASN A 77 -23.08 -13.54 1.38
N THR A 78 -22.31 -14.04 0.43
CA THR A 78 -20.91 -13.67 0.25
C THR A 78 -20.78 -12.31 -0.43
N VAL A 79 -19.58 -11.72 -0.34
CA VAL A 79 -19.26 -10.47 -1.01
C VAL A 79 -18.55 -10.74 -2.33
N TRP A 80 -18.72 -9.81 -3.26
CA TRP A 80 -18.03 -9.84 -4.54
C TRP A 80 -17.60 -8.44 -4.98
N TRP A 81 -16.51 -8.37 -5.73
CA TRP A 81 -16.01 -7.15 -6.39
C TRP A 81 -15.29 -7.53 -7.69
N GLU A 82 -15.15 -6.56 -8.59
CA GLU A 82 -14.48 -6.76 -9.86
C GLU A 82 -13.05 -7.28 -9.66
N SER A 83 -12.73 -8.35 -10.38
CA SER A 83 -11.49 -9.12 -10.34
C SER A 83 -11.28 -10.00 -9.10
N LEU A 84 -12.24 -10.16 -8.19
CA LEU A 84 -12.15 -11.16 -7.12
C LEU A 84 -11.99 -12.55 -7.73
N ASP A 85 -12.87 -12.90 -8.67
CA ASP A 85 -12.79 -14.06 -9.53
C ASP A 85 -13.43 -13.77 -10.91
N LYS A 86 -13.55 -14.80 -11.74
CA LYS A 86 -14.10 -14.68 -13.11
C LYS A 86 -15.63 -14.80 -13.17
N ASN A 87 -16.26 -15.21 -12.10
CA ASN A 87 -17.69 -15.58 -12.07
C ASN A 87 -18.46 -14.61 -11.16
N PRO A 88 -18.97 -13.49 -11.69
CA PRO A 88 -19.83 -12.62 -10.90
C PRO A 88 -21.11 -13.35 -10.49
N PRO A 89 -21.67 -13.07 -9.29
CA PRO A 89 -22.89 -13.69 -8.82
C PRO A 89 -24.06 -13.35 -9.76
N VAL A 90 -24.88 -14.36 -10.09
CA VAL A 90 -26.08 -14.16 -10.94
C VAL A 90 -27.11 -13.35 -10.17
N ASN A 91 -27.41 -13.72 -8.93
CA ASN A 91 -28.31 -12.98 -8.06
C ASN A 91 -27.48 -12.01 -7.20
N ALA A 92 -27.25 -10.82 -7.72
CA ALA A 92 -26.42 -9.82 -7.06
C ALA A 92 -27.24 -8.64 -6.53
N GLU A 93 -26.81 -8.11 -5.40
CA GLU A 93 -27.14 -6.76 -4.96
C GLU A 93 -25.91 -5.88 -5.21
N GLU A 94 -26.01 -4.93 -6.14
CA GLU A 94 -24.91 -4.04 -6.45
C GLU A 94 -24.70 -3.02 -5.33
N TRP A 95 -23.58 -2.33 -5.31
CA TRP A 95 -23.14 -1.49 -4.19
C TRP A 95 -24.08 -0.33 -3.79
N LYS A 96 -25.06 0.03 -4.61
CA LYS A 96 -26.12 1.01 -4.29
C LYS A 96 -27.41 0.36 -3.76
N GLY A 97 -27.44 -0.99 -3.69
CA GLY A 97 -28.56 -1.75 -3.19
C GLY A 97 -29.57 -2.25 -4.23
N ALA A 98 -29.32 -2.06 -5.52
CA ALA A 98 -30.19 -2.61 -6.55
C ALA A 98 -29.92 -4.11 -6.76
N LYS A 99 -31.00 -4.92 -6.85
CA LYS A 99 -30.92 -6.34 -7.19
C LYS A 99 -30.83 -6.49 -8.71
N VAL A 100 -29.81 -7.19 -9.18
CA VAL A 100 -29.47 -7.30 -10.60
C VAL A 100 -29.00 -8.72 -10.95
N ASN A 101 -29.10 -9.07 -12.24
CA ASN A 101 -28.34 -10.19 -12.79
C ASN A 101 -26.89 -9.70 -13.01
N GLY A 102 -25.94 -10.19 -12.22
CA GLY A 102 -24.58 -9.67 -12.20
C GLY A 102 -23.85 -9.76 -13.56
N PRO A 103 -23.82 -10.92 -14.24
CA PRO A 103 -23.25 -11.04 -15.58
C PRO A 103 -23.84 -10.05 -16.61
N GLU A 104 -25.16 -9.93 -16.66
CA GLU A 104 -25.83 -9.01 -17.60
C GLU A 104 -25.54 -7.55 -17.24
N TYR A 105 -25.52 -7.21 -15.95
CA TYR A 105 -25.23 -5.87 -15.46
C TYR A 105 -23.82 -5.41 -15.85
N ILE A 106 -22.83 -6.32 -15.71
CA ILE A 106 -21.46 -6.07 -16.13
C ILE A 106 -21.35 -5.98 -17.66
N ALA A 107 -22.03 -6.86 -18.41
CA ALA A 107 -22.05 -6.84 -19.86
C ALA A 107 -22.64 -5.53 -20.42
N ALA A 108 -23.56 -4.89 -19.69
CA ALA A 108 -24.08 -3.57 -20.00
C ALA A 108 -23.11 -2.40 -19.65
N GLY A 109 -21.87 -2.68 -19.24
CA GLY A 109 -20.85 -1.69 -18.91
C GLY A 109 -20.91 -1.14 -17.49
N ASN A 110 -21.74 -1.72 -16.62
CA ASN A 110 -21.85 -1.29 -15.23
C ASN A 110 -20.85 -2.04 -14.32
N LYS A 111 -20.73 -1.57 -13.08
CA LYS A 111 -19.91 -2.21 -12.04
C LYS A 111 -20.77 -2.62 -10.87
N LEU A 112 -20.58 -3.85 -10.39
CA LEU A 112 -21.26 -4.37 -9.20
C LEU A 112 -20.74 -3.76 -7.92
N ALA A 113 -19.43 -3.56 -7.81
CA ALA A 113 -18.80 -2.86 -6.70
C ALA A 113 -18.34 -1.46 -7.08
N HIS A 114 -18.29 -0.55 -6.12
CA HIS A 114 -17.73 0.77 -6.34
C HIS A 114 -16.21 0.67 -6.62
N PRO A 115 -15.63 1.46 -7.54
CA PRO A 115 -14.19 1.42 -7.83
C PRO A 115 -13.28 1.68 -6.61
N ASN A 116 -13.80 2.35 -5.59
CA ASN A 116 -13.12 2.58 -4.31
C ASN A 116 -13.81 1.81 -3.16
N SER A 117 -14.38 0.65 -3.43
CA SER A 117 -14.87 -0.24 -2.39
C SER A 117 -13.73 -0.73 -1.50
N ARG A 118 -14.02 -0.93 -0.22
CA ARG A 118 -13.00 -1.18 0.80
C ARG A 118 -13.35 -2.38 1.65
N PHE A 119 -12.33 -2.92 2.28
CA PHE A 119 -12.48 -3.84 3.40
C PHE A 119 -11.61 -3.41 4.57
N THR A 120 -12.02 -3.76 5.78
CA THR A 120 -11.15 -3.80 6.96
C THR A 120 -11.17 -5.20 7.54
N ALA A 121 -10.01 -5.67 7.96
CA ALA A 121 -9.84 -7.03 8.48
C ALA A 121 -8.92 -7.01 9.71
N PRO A 122 -9.16 -7.86 10.74
CA PRO A 122 -8.27 -7.95 11.88
C PRO A 122 -6.84 -8.29 11.47
N THR A 123 -5.83 -7.62 12.06
CA THR A 123 -4.41 -7.93 11.82
C THR A 123 -4.06 -9.38 12.12
N ALA A 124 -4.69 -9.95 13.17
CA ALA A 124 -4.48 -11.35 13.56
C ALA A 124 -4.83 -12.38 12.47
N ASN A 125 -5.62 -12.00 11.46
CA ASN A 125 -5.93 -12.87 10.33
C ASN A 125 -4.81 -12.93 9.28
N CYS A 126 -3.81 -12.04 9.36
CA CYS A 126 -2.77 -11.95 8.35
C CYS A 126 -1.77 -13.11 8.45
N PRO A 127 -1.59 -13.94 7.41
CA PRO A 127 -0.68 -15.09 7.46
C PRO A 127 0.80 -14.73 7.68
N CYS A 128 1.17 -13.48 7.38
CA CYS A 128 2.54 -12.99 7.56
C CYS A 128 2.64 -11.89 8.62
N LEU A 129 1.74 -11.89 9.62
CA LEU A 129 1.84 -10.98 10.75
C LEU A 129 3.14 -11.23 11.52
N SER A 130 3.87 -10.15 11.82
CA SER A 130 5.09 -10.20 12.62
C SER A 130 4.78 -10.58 14.06
N SER A 131 5.63 -11.40 14.69
CA SER A 131 5.62 -11.63 16.14
C SER A 131 5.90 -10.35 16.94
N GLU A 132 6.51 -9.36 16.30
CA GLU A 132 6.82 -8.05 16.91
C GLU A 132 5.65 -7.05 16.81
N PHE A 133 4.49 -7.46 16.29
CA PHE A 133 3.33 -6.58 16.15
C PHE A 133 2.90 -5.95 17.48
N GLU A 134 2.87 -6.75 18.56
CA GLU A 134 2.50 -6.31 19.91
C GLU A 134 3.70 -5.79 20.74
N ASN A 135 4.90 -5.68 20.16
CA ASN A 135 6.07 -5.22 20.89
C ASN A 135 5.95 -3.73 21.23
N PRO A 136 5.88 -3.35 22.52
CA PRO A 136 5.72 -1.95 22.94
C PRO A 136 6.93 -1.08 22.61
N GLN A 137 8.09 -1.68 22.32
CA GLN A 137 9.26 -0.95 21.82
C GLN A 137 9.11 -0.62 20.32
N GLY A 138 8.23 -1.32 19.61
CA GLY A 138 8.13 -1.27 18.17
C GLY A 138 9.24 -2.04 17.46
N VAL A 139 9.32 -1.85 16.16
CA VAL A 139 10.34 -2.45 15.29
C VAL A 139 11.35 -1.39 14.84
N PRO A 140 12.65 -1.72 14.77
CA PRO A 140 13.65 -0.77 14.30
C PRO A 140 13.47 -0.49 12.80
N VAL A 141 13.56 0.79 12.42
CA VAL A 141 13.48 1.23 11.04
C VAL A 141 14.89 1.37 10.47
N SER A 142 15.18 0.66 9.38
CA SER A 142 16.48 0.73 8.69
C SER A 142 16.39 1.48 7.37
N ALA A 143 15.20 1.54 6.75
CA ALA A 143 14.98 2.26 5.51
C ALA A 143 13.59 2.92 5.51
N ILE A 144 13.50 4.10 4.90
CA ILE A 144 12.27 4.79 4.58
C ILE A 144 12.18 4.87 3.06
N VAL A 145 11.05 4.47 2.50
CA VAL A 145 10.87 4.41 1.04
C VAL A 145 9.69 5.28 0.66
N PHE A 146 9.98 6.43 0.03
CA PHE A 146 8.94 7.22 -0.61
C PHE A 146 8.63 6.64 -1.99
N GLY A 147 7.42 6.83 -2.47
CA GLY A 147 7.02 6.37 -3.79
C GLY A 147 5.91 7.22 -4.38
N GLY A 148 5.82 7.21 -5.70
CA GLY A 148 4.76 7.86 -6.45
C GLY A 148 4.64 7.24 -7.84
N ARG A 149 3.44 7.24 -8.38
CA ARG A 149 3.17 6.79 -9.74
C ARG A 149 3.61 7.86 -10.73
N ARG A 150 4.62 7.55 -11.55
CA ARG A 150 5.06 8.42 -12.64
C ARG A 150 5.33 7.58 -13.89
N PRO A 151 4.81 7.98 -15.07
CA PRO A 151 5.00 7.22 -16.31
C PRO A 151 6.43 7.31 -16.81
N ASP A 152 7.11 8.39 -16.50
CA ASP A 152 8.45 8.73 -16.99
C ASP A 152 9.32 9.41 -15.92
N THR A 153 10.48 9.87 -16.30
CA THR A 153 11.45 10.75 -15.59
C THR A 153 11.96 10.23 -14.25
N VAL A 154 11.14 9.59 -13.43
CA VAL A 154 11.54 9.07 -12.11
C VAL A 154 12.03 7.64 -12.26
N PRO A 155 13.28 7.32 -11.85
CA PRO A 155 13.83 5.95 -11.98
C PRO A 155 13.12 4.96 -11.07
N LEU A 156 13.35 3.65 -11.33
CA LEU A 156 12.78 2.54 -10.55
C LEU A 156 13.08 2.67 -9.06
N VAL A 157 14.31 2.97 -8.71
CA VAL A 157 14.75 3.16 -7.33
C VAL A 157 15.99 4.05 -7.29
N TYR A 158 16.09 4.90 -6.28
CA TYR A 158 17.33 5.61 -5.95
C TYR A 158 17.40 5.91 -4.45
N GLN A 159 18.62 6.04 -3.95
CA GLN A 159 18.90 6.39 -2.56
C GLN A 159 19.18 7.88 -2.44
N SER A 160 18.70 8.51 -1.38
CA SER A 160 19.08 9.87 -1.03
C SER A 160 20.56 9.94 -0.59
N ARG A 161 21.19 11.09 -0.83
CA ARG A 161 22.59 11.32 -0.46
C ARG A 161 22.80 11.59 1.04
N SER A 162 21.75 12.04 1.71
CA SER A 162 21.71 12.35 3.13
C SER A 162 20.27 12.33 3.62
N TRP A 163 20.06 12.39 4.93
CA TRP A 163 18.73 12.53 5.52
C TRP A 163 18.00 13.77 4.98
N ASN A 164 18.64 14.96 5.00
CA ASN A 164 18.02 16.19 4.52
C ASN A 164 17.70 16.14 3.02
N ASN A 165 18.56 15.51 2.21
CA ASN A 165 18.24 15.26 0.81
C ASN A 165 17.03 14.30 0.66
N GLY A 166 16.89 13.31 1.53
CA GLY A 166 15.74 12.42 1.58
C GLY A 166 14.45 13.14 1.96
N VAL A 167 14.50 14.05 2.93
CA VAL A 167 13.38 14.93 3.27
C VAL A 167 12.97 15.78 2.07
N PHE A 168 13.93 16.37 1.36
CA PHE A 168 13.65 17.12 0.14
C PHE A 168 12.99 16.24 -0.94
N ILE A 169 13.51 15.04 -1.19
CA ILE A 169 12.93 14.08 -2.15
C ILE A 169 11.48 13.77 -1.79
N GLY A 170 11.20 13.45 -0.52
CA GLY A 170 9.85 13.20 -0.04
C GLY A 170 8.92 14.42 -0.19
N SER A 171 9.42 15.63 0.10
CA SER A 171 8.65 16.87 0.04
C SER A 171 8.21 17.24 -1.38
N ILE A 172 8.96 16.84 -2.41
CA ILE A 172 8.64 17.12 -3.82
C ILE A 172 7.92 15.95 -4.52
N THR A 173 7.58 14.90 -3.80
CA THR A 173 6.93 13.73 -4.37
C THR A 173 5.62 14.12 -5.08
N GLY A 174 5.49 13.65 -6.31
CA GLY A 174 4.28 13.76 -7.11
C GLY A 174 3.83 12.38 -7.58
N SER A 175 2.53 12.14 -7.58
CA SER A 175 1.94 10.89 -8.01
C SER A 175 0.74 11.10 -8.90
N GLU A 176 0.63 10.33 -9.96
CA GLU A 176 -0.56 10.36 -10.82
C GLU A 176 -1.79 9.83 -10.09
N THR A 177 -2.92 10.47 -10.34
CA THR A 177 -4.21 10.01 -9.85
C THR A 177 -4.62 8.72 -10.55
N THR A 178 -5.33 7.86 -9.82
CA THR A 178 -5.85 6.59 -10.31
C THR A 178 -7.38 6.61 -10.32
N ALA A 179 -8.00 5.57 -10.91
CA ALA A 179 -9.46 5.43 -10.94
C ALA A 179 -10.11 5.35 -9.54
N ALA A 180 -9.35 5.05 -8.49
CA ALA A 180 -9.84 5.05 -7.11
C ALA A 180 -9.95 6.46 -6.51
N ALA A 181 -9.25 7.45 -7.08
CA ALA A 181 -9.29 8.84 -6.63
C ALA A 181 -10.42 9.61 -7.34
N ALA A 182 -10.96 10.62 -6.68
CA ALA A 182 -11.87 11.56 -7.31
C ALA A 182 -11.09 12.43 -8.31
N GLY A 183 -11.66 12.65 -9.49
CA GLY A 183 -11.09 13.50 -10.55
C GLY A 183 -10.54 12.73 -11.74
N ALA A 184 -9.78 13.42 -12.59
CA ALA A 184 -9.22 12.85 -13.81
C ALA A 184 -8.06 11.88 -13.48
N VAL A 185 -8.03 10.74 -14.18
CA VAL A 185 -6.95 9.74 -14.08
C VAL A 185 -5.71 10.27 -14.81
N GLY A 186 -4.51 9.95 -14.29
CA GLY A 186 -3.24 10.30 -14.93
C GLY A 186 -2.76 11.74 -14.67
N VAL A 187 -3.45 12.50 -13.83
CA VAL A 187 -3.03 13.84 -13.45
C VAL A 187 -2.04 13.77 -12.28
N VAL A 188 -0.87 14.38 -12.44
CA VAL A 188 0.14 14.40 -11.37
C VAL A 188 -0.34 15.30 -10.23
N ARG A 189 -0.63 14.68 -9.08
CA ARG A 189 -0.92 15.36 -7.84
C ARG A 189 0.38 15.60 -7.06
N ARG A 190 0.60 16.83 -6.65
CA ARG A 190 1.67 17.18 -5.71
C ARG A 190 1.20 16.82 -4.30
N ASP A 191 1.83 15.83 -3.71
CA ASP A 191 1.44 15.28 -2.42
C ASP A 191 2.71 14.94 -1.62
N PRO A 192 3.28 15.95 -0.96
CA PRO A 192 4.54 15.81 -0.24
C PRO A 192 4.45 14.68 0.79
N MET A 193 5.37 13.71 0.68
CA MET A 193 5.45 12.52 1.54
C MET A 193 4.14 11.70 1.62
N ALA A 194 3.20 11.91 0.67
CA ALA A 194 1.83 11.38 0.71
C ALA A 194 1.05 11.80 1.97
N MET A 195 1.39 12.94 2.57
CA MET A 195 0.87 13.39 3.87
C MET A 195 -0.06 14.61 3.79
N LEU A 196 -0.22 15.22 2.61
CA LEU A 196 -0.98 16.48 2.50
C LEU A 196 -2.42 16.39 3.06
N PRO A 197 -3.21 15.33 2.82
CA PRO A 197 -4.55 15.20 3.39
C PRO A 197 -4.58 14.96 4.91
N PHE A 198 -3.46 14.58 5.49
CA PHE A 198 -3.35 14.14 6.89
C PHE A 198 -2.61 15.14 7.79
N CYS A 199 -1.92 16.12 7.20
CA CYS A 199 -1.21 17.16 7.95
C CYS A 199 -2.14 18.34 8.20
N GLY A 200 -2.61 18.48 9.44
CA GLY A 200 -3.53 19.53 9.86
C GLY A 200 -2.85 20.87 10.22
N TYR A 201 -1.58 21.05 9.86
CA TYR A 201 -0.80 22.27 10.12
C TYR A 201 0.14 22.55 8.94
N ASN A 202 1.00 23.57 9.05
CA ASN A 202 1.86 23.96 7.95
C ASN A 202 2.86 22.85 7.59
N MET A 203 2.91 22.45 6.32
CA MET A 203 3.83 21.41 5.85
C MET A 203 5.31 21.76 6.05
N GLY A 204 5.66 23.04 6.10
CA GLY A 204 7.01 23.49 6.43
C GLY A 204 7.43 23.07 7.84
N ASP A 205 6.52 23.14 8.81
CA ASP A 205 6.77 22.69 10.19
C ASP A 205 6.89 21.15 10.24
N TYR A 206 6.13 20.44 9.41
CA TYR A 206 6.27 19.00 9.28
C TYR A 206 7.64 18.61 8.71
N PHE A 207 8.13 19.29 7.67
CA PHE A 207 9.46 19.06 7.11
C PHE A 207 10.58 19.45 8.10
N LYS A 208 10.39 20.53 8.85
CA LYS A 208 11.30 20.93 9.91
C LYS A 208 11.45 19.83 10.95
N HIS A 209 10.34 19.25 11.39
CA HIS A 209 10.36 18.11 12.31
C HIS A 209 11.15 16.92 11.76
N TRP A 210 10.99 16.59 10.46
CA TRP A 210 11.80 15.56 9.81
C TRP A 210 13.31 15.88 9.86
N ILE A 211 13.70 17.13 9.62
CA ILE A 211 15.10 17.56 9.67
C ILE A 211 15.63 17.42 11.09
N GLU A 212 14.90 17.92 12.09
CA GLU A 212 15.25 17.81 13.52
C GLU A 212 15.39 16.35 13.97
N MET A 213 14.53 15.46 13.48
CA MET A 213 14.64 14.03 13.75
C MET A 213 15.96 13.45 13.19
N GLY A 214 16.37 13.87 12.00
CA GLY A 214 17.66 13.48 11.44
C GLY A 214 18.85 13.92 12.30
N GLU A 215 18.81 15.14 12.81
CA GLU A 215 19.83 15.64 13.75
C GLU A 215 19.87 14.82 15.04
N MET A 216 18.70 14.49 15.60
CA MET A 216 18.61 13.68 16.82
C MET A 216 19.08 12.24 16.63
N LEU A 217 18.88 11.64 15.44
CA LEU A 217 19.28 10.26 15.12
C LEU A 217 20.76 10.17 14.73
N GLY A 218 21.30 11.22 14.12
CA GLY A 218 22.68 11.25 13.65
C GLY A 218 23.00 10.09 12.71
N ASP A 219 24.11 9.40 12.94
CA ASP A 219 24.57 8.28 12.12
C ASP A 219 23.66 7.03 12.20
N LYS A 220 22.68 7.03 13.11
CA LYS A 220 21.70 5.96 13.27
C LYS A 220 20.39 6.23 12.52
N ALA A 221 20.30 7.34 11.79
CA ALA A 221 19.14 7.66 10.96
C ALA A 221 18.96 6.60 9.86
N PRO A 222 17.71 6.18 9.60
CA PRO A 222 17.43 5.29 8.46
C PRO A 222 17.88 5.89 7.15
N LYS A 223 18.26 5.05 6.19
CA LYS A 223 18.45 5.49 4.81
C LYS A 223 17.11 5.81 4.17
N ILE A 224 17.07 6.84 3.31
CA ILE A 224 15.85 7.23 2.58
C ILE A 224 16.02 6.89 1.11
N PHE A 225 14.98 6.27 0.55
CA PHE A 225 14.91 5.85 -0.85
C PHE A 225 13.66 6.41 -1.51
N ASN A 226 13.66 6.45 -2.84
CA ASN A 226 12.47 6.68 -3.63
C ASN A 226 12.30 5.55 -4.64
N VAL A 227 11.06 5.12 -4.89
CA VAL A 227 10.70 4.09 -5.86
C VAL A 227 9.63 4.59 -6.82
N ASN A 228 9.70 4.14 -8.07
CA ASN A 228 8.66 4.34 -9.05
C ASN A 228 8.47 3.05 -9.87
N TRP A 229 7.46 2.28 -9.54
CA TRP A 229 7.16 0.99 -10.17
C TRP A 229 6.23 1.10 -11.38
N PHE A 230 5.90 2.31 -11.80
CA PHE A 230 4.84 2.59 -12.76
C PHE A 230 5.33 3.27 -14.04
N ARG A 231 6.64 3.21 -14.32
CA ARG A 231 7.17 3.66 -15.60
C ARG A 231 6.60 2.83 -16.73
N VAL A 232 6.30 3.49 -17.84
CA VAL A 232 5.81 2.86 -19.05
C VAL A 232 6.81 3.03 -20.21
N ASP A 233 6.73 2.12 -21.17
CA ASP A 233 7.41 2.22 -22.45
C ASP A 233 6.65 3.14 -23.42
N GLU A 234 7.11 3.20 -24.67
CA GLU A 234 6.53 4.03 -25.73
C GLU A 234 5.09 3.59 -26.10
N ASP A 235 4.75 2.33 -25.85
CA ASP A 235 3.42 1.75 -26.09
C ASP A 235 2.49 1.85 -24.85
N GLY A 236 2.98 2.42 -23.76
CA GLY A 236 2.21 2.60 -22.52
C GLY A 236 2.16 1.36 -21.61
N HIS A 237 2.98 0.34 -21.85
CA HIS A 237 3.07 -0.84 -21.01
C HIS A 237 4.03 -0.61 -19.84
N PHE A 238 3.71 -1.18 -18.67
CA PHE A 238 4.60 -1.10 -17.52
C PHE A 238 5.94 -1.81 -17.79
N ILE A 239 7.04 -1.08 -17.63
CA ILE A 239 8.40 -1.61 -17.75
C ILE A 239 8.72 -2.56 -16.60
N TRP A 240 8.20 -2.26 -15.39
CA TRP A 240 8.44 -3.06 -14.19
C TRP A 240 7.29 -4.06 -13.98
N PRO A 241 7.57 -5.36 -13.82
CA PRO A 241 6.51 -6.38 -13.70
C PRO A 241 5.72 -6.28 -12.38
N GLY A 242 6.32 -5.72 -11.34
CA GLY A 242 5.64 -5.56 -10.04
C GLY A 242 5.53 -6.85 -9.24
N PHE A 243 4.61 -6.88 -8.27
CA PHE A 243 4.33 -8.02 -7.39
C PHE A 243 5.59 -8.62 -6.76
N GLY A 244 5.86 -9.91 -7.00
CA GLY A 244 7.02 -10.61 -6.46
C GLY A 244 8.38 -10.01 -6.86
N ASP A 245 8.48 -9.39 -8.04
CA ASP A 245 9.70 -8.71 -8.48
C ASP A 245 10.05 -7.47 -7.65
N ASN A 246 9.09 -6.90 -6.91
CA ASN A 246 9.36 -5.81 -5.98
C ASN A 246 10.39 -6.19 -4.91
N LEU A 247 10.50 -7.48 -4.58
CA LEU A 247 11.52 -7.96 -3.64
C LEU A 247 12.96 -7.73 -4.14
N ARG A 248 13.17 -7.68 -5.46
CA ARG A 248 14.49 -7.35 -6.05
C ARG A 248 14.92 -5.93 -5.68
N VAL A 249 13.97 -4.99 -5.68
CA VAL A 249 14.22 -3.60 -5.24
C VAL A 249 14.48 -3.57 -3.74
N LEU A 250 13.70 -4.29 -2.94
CA LEU A 250 13.90 -4.37 -1.49
C LEU A 250 15.24 -5.02 -1.14
N GLU A 251 15.65 -6.07 -1.86
CA GLU A 251 16.97 -6.68 -1.70
C GLU A 251 18.09 -5.66 -1.97
N TRP A 252 17.95 -4.85 -3.03
CA TRP A 252 18.92 -3.80 -3.34
C TRP A 252 18.97 -2.72 -2.24
N ILE A 253 17.83 -2.33 -1.67
CA ILE A 253 17.73 -1.37 -0.57
C ILE A 253 18.44 -1.88 0.69
N LEU A 254 18.39 -3.18 0.95
CA LEU A 254 18.95 -3.80 2.15
C LEU A 254 20.46 -4.11 2.05
N LYS A 255 21.04 -4.02 0.86
CA LYS A 255 22.49 -4.18 0.60
C LYS A 255 23.21 -2.83 0.65
#